data_905c9dc8d50898749b9ac2f6967005b6
#
_entry.id   905c9dc8d50898749b9ac2f6967005b6
#
_cell.length_a   1.000
_cell.length_b   1.000
_cell.length_c   1.000
_cell.angle_alpha   90.00
_cell.angle_beta   90.00
_cell.angle_gamma   90.00
#
_symmetry.space_group_name_H-M   'P 1'
#
loop_
_entity.id
_entity.type
_entity.pdbx_description
1 polymer ?
#
loop_
_entity_poly.entity_id
_entity_poly.type
_entity_poly.pdbx_seq_one_letter_code
_entity_poly.pdbx_strand_id
1 'polypeptide(L)'
;MRYNSIAKVRKLIRRSVLLLKFISWNVNGLRAIVNKNFLEVFHELDADFFCLQETKLQAGQIDLDLPGYYQYWNYAERKGYSGTAIFAKKPALNATYGMGIDIHDTEGRLITLEYSDFFLVTCYTPNSQSELKRLDYRLEWEEAFYNYLENLKKQKPVIVCGDLNVAHQKIDLKNWKTNQKNAGFTPEERAALSRLLDNGFVDTFRYFYPTQEGVYSWWNYRFNSRKNNAGWRIDYFLASKDLEPRLADAKIHTDIMGSDHCPVELDLK
;
A
#
# COMPACT_ATOMS: atom_id res chain seq x y z
N MET A 1 -11.44 -6.64 -57.80
CA MET A 1 -10.62 -5.92 -56.84
C MET A 1 -11.53 -5.18 -55.84
N ARG A 2 -12.15 -5.82 -54.87
CA ARG A 2 -12.91 -5.17 -53.75
C ARG A 2 -13.17 -6.14 -52.57
N TYR A 3 -12.13 -6.86 -52.10
CA TYR A 3 -12.29 -7.74 -50.96
C TYR A 3 -11.25 -7.55 -49.83
N ASN A 4 -10.39 -6.49 -49.91
CA ASN A 4 -9.31 -6.28 -48.94
C ASN A 4 -9.54 -5.09 -47.98
N SER A 5 -10.72 -4.49 -47.95
CA SER A 5 -10.97 -3.30 -47.12
C SER A 5 -11.59 -3.63 -45.74
N ILE A 6 -12.27 -4.77 -45.59
CA ILE A 6 -13.04 -5.07 -44.36
C ILE A 6 -12.16 -5.75 -43.31
N ALA A 7 -11.07 -6.44 -43.70
CA ALA A 7 -10.16 -7.09 -42.76
C ALA A 7 -9.23 -6.08 -42.05
N LYS A 8 -8.95 -4.93 -42.65
CA LYS A 8 -8.11 -3.87 -42.06
C LYS A 8 -8.82 -3.02 -41.01
N VAL A 9 -10.15 -2.94 -41.04
CA VAL A 9 -10.94 -2.16 -40.07
C VAL A 9 -11.23 -2.93 -38.80
N ARG A 10 -11.19 -4.27 -38.82
CA ARG A 10 -11.38 -5.10 -37.60
C ARG A 10 -10.15 -5.15 -36.67
N LYS A 11 -9.01 -4.58 -37.05
CA LYS A 11 -7.76 -4.61 -36.28
C LYS A 11 -7.55 -3.35 -35.41
N LEU A 12 -8.48 -2.40 -35.39
CA LEU A 12 -8.33 -1.09 -34.74
C LEU A 12 -9.36 -0.77 -33.66
N ILE A 13 -10.10 -1.77 -33.17
CA ILE A 13 -10.89 -1.61 -31.93
C ILE A 13 -10.43 -2.69 -30.93
N ARG A 14 -9.16 -2.77 -30.61
CA ARG A 14 -8.78 -3.07 -29.23
C ARG A 14 -9.09 -1.78 -28.48
N ARG A 15 -10.24 -1.70 -27.82
CA ARG A 15 -10.41 -0.83 -26.67
C ARG A 15 -9.21 -1.15 -25.78
N SER A 16 -8.25 -0.26 -25.70
CA SER A 16 -7.28 -0.27 -24.64
C SER A 16 -8.10 -0.20 -23.35
N VAL A 17 -8.18 -1.31 -22.64
CA VAL A 17 -8.75 -1.29 -21.30
C VAL A 17 -7.87 -0.31 -20.55
N LEU A 18 -8.42 0.85 -20.22
CA LEU A 18 -7.70 1.84 -19.44
C LEU A 18 -7.48 1.20 -18.07
N LEU A 19 -6.24 0.83 -17.80
CA LEU A 19 -5.87 0.30 -16.49
C LEU A 19 -5.77 1.47 -15.51
N LEU A 20 -6.33 1.29 -14.33
CA LEU A 20 -6.07 2.16 -13.19
C LEU A 20 -4.79 1.66 -12.50
N LYS A 21 -3.83 2.55 -12.35
CA LYS A 21 -2.57 2.26 -11.68
C LYS A 21 -2.56 2.82 -10.26
N PHE A 22 -2.27 1.98 -9.30
CA PHE A 22 -2.13 2.32 -7.89
C PHE A 22 -0.70 2.08 -7.45
N ILE A 23 -0.11 3.06 -6.77
CA ILE A 23 1.20 2.94 -6.13
C ILE A 23 1.05 3.16 -4.64
N SER A 24 1.77 2.38 -3.85
CA SER A 24 1.91 2.59 -2.40
C SER A 24 3.39 2.59 -2.03
N TRP A 25 3.83 3.58 -1.24
CA TRP A 25 5.22 3.73 -0.84
C TRP A 25 5.35 4.30 0.58
N ASN A 26 5.93 3.52 1.49
CA ASN A 26 6.43 4.06 2.74
C ASN A 26 7.71 4.85 2.45
N VAL A 27 7.65 6.17 2.62
CA VAL A 27 8.74 7.08 2.25
C VAL A 27 9.70 7.39 3.41
N ASN A 28 9.42 6.89 4.61
CA ASN A 28 10.23 7.09 5.81
C ASN A 28 10.64 8.58 6.03
N GLY A 29 9.73 9.49 5.75
CA GLY A 29 9.91 10.94 5.86
C GLY A 29 9.97 11.66 4.51
N LEU A 30 8.83 12.26 4.12
CA LEU A 30 8.63 12.83 2.79
C LEU A 30 9.61 13.97 2.48
N ARG A 31 9.93 14.85 3.43
CA ARG A 31 10.92 15.94 3.20
C ARG A 31 12.30 15.40 2.79
N ALA A 32 12.71 14.31 3.39
CA ALA A 32 14.01 13.72 3.09
C ALA A 32 14.07 13.11 1.68
N ILE A 33 12.98 12.47 1.25
CA ILE A 33 12.95 11.80 -0.06
C ILE A 33 12.65 12.76 -1.20
N VAL A 34 11.91 13.85 -0.96
CA VAL A 34 11.70 14.92 -1.96
C VAL A 34 13.02 15.56 -2.37
N ASN A 35 13.95 15.70 -1.42
CA ASN A 35 15.31 16.21 -1.72
C ASN A 35 16.20 15.17 -2.45
N LYS A 36 15.71 13.99 -2.73
CA LYS A 36 16.43 12.93 -3.45
C LYS A 36 15.79 12.71 -4.82
N ASN A 37 14.83 11.82 -4.89
CA ASN A 37 14.25 11.33 -6.13
C ASN A 37 12.72 11.16 -6.12
N PHE A 38 12.02 11.67 -5.11
CA PHE A 38 10.55 11.45 -4.99
C PHE A 38 9.80 11.94 -6.22
N LEU A 39 10.05 13.18 -6.69
CA LEU A 39 9.34 13.74 -7.83
C LEU A 39 9.65 12.99 -9.13
N GLU A 40 10.91 12.56 -9.32
CA GLU A 40 11.31 11.75 -10.46
C GLU A 40 10.53 10.43 -10.48
N VAL A 41 10.54 9.69 -9.38
CA VAL A 41 9.79 8.42 -9.22
C VAL A 41 8.28 8.64 -9.38
N PHE A 42 7.75 9.71 -8.79
CA PHE A 42 6.33 10.05 -8.88
C PHE A 42 5.88 10.25 -10.34
N HIS A 43 6.66 11.00 -11.11
CA HIS A 43 6.35 11.26 -12.52
C HIS A 43 6.61 10.04 -13.41
N GLU A 44 7.65 9.26 -13.15
CA GLU A 44 7.96 8.05 -13.91
C GLU A 44 6.87 6.98 -13.75
N LEU A 45 6.40 6.76 -12.53
CA LEU A 45 5.34 5.79 -12.25
C LEU A 45 3.97 6.26 -12.74
N ASP A 46 3.71 7.56 -12.83
CA ASP A 46 2.49 8.20 -13.38
C ASP A 46 1.19 7.51 -12.96
N ALA A 47 1.06 7.22 -11.67
CA ALA A 47 -0.07 6.48 -11.13
C ALA A 47 -1.36 7.31 -11.09
N ASP A 48 -2.52 6.65 -11.21
CA ASP A 48 -3.82 7.29 -10.96
C ASP A 48 -4.02 7.59 -9.48
N PHE A 49 -3.43 6.73 -8.62
CA PHE A 49 -3.45 6.84 -7.16
C PHE A 49 -2.05 6.57 -6.61
N PHE A 50 -1.49 7.53 -5.92
CA PHE A 50 -0.18 7.41 -5.28
C PHE A 50 -0.34 7.59 -3.76
N CYS A 51 -0.17 6.51 -3.01
CA CYS A 51 -0.39 6.43 -1.57
C CYS A 51 0.95 6.44 -0.83
N LEU A 52 1.05 7.25 0.22
CA LEU A 52 2.26 7.36 1.03
C LEU A 52 2.00 6.96 2.49
N GLN A 53 3.00 6.34 3.10
CA GLN A 53 3.04 6.09 4.53
C GLN A 53 4.33 6.69 5.11
N GLU A 54 4.34 6.96 6.40
CA GLU A 54 5.42 7.64 7.12
C GLU A 54 5.84 8.97 6.49
N THR A 55 4.89 9.83 6.18
CA THR A 55 5.19 11.18 5.67
C THR A 55 5.97 12.01 6.68
N LYS A 56 5.77 11.77 7.98
CA LYS A 56 6.42 12.46 9.13
C LYS A 56 6.29 13.98 9.07
N LEU A 57 5.16 14.46 8.56
CA LEU A 57 4.86 15.87 8.34
C LEU A 57 3.79 16.40 9.30
N GLN A 58 3.76 17.71 9.37
CA GLN A 58 2.63 18.50 9.85
C GLN A 58 2.15 19.41 8.73
N ALA A 59 0.91 19.90 8.81
CA ALA A 59 0.35 20.83 7.85
C ALA A 59 1.28 22.04 7.62
N GLY A 60 1.48 22.42 6.35
CA GLY A 60 2.30 23.56 5.95
C GLY A 60 3.82 23.34 6.01
N GLN A 61 4.32 22.13 6.30
CA GLN A 61 5.77 21.85 6.32
C GLN A 61 6.35 21.52 4.96
N ILE A 62 5.55 21.25 3.97
CA ILE A 62 5.93 21.04 2.58
C ILE A 62 4.85 21.60 1.67
N ASP A 63 5.26 22.14 0.54
CA ASP A 63 4.38 22.49 -0.57
C ASP A 63 4.85 21.65 -1.77
N LEU A 64 3.99 20.70 -2.19
CA LEU A 64 4.25 19.85 -3.35
C LEU A 64 3.36 20.31 -4.49
N ASP A 65 4.00 20.87 -5.53
CA ASP A 65 3.32 21.15 -6.78
C ASP A 65 3.20 19.85 -7.59
N LEU A 66 2.01 19.25 -7.56
CA LEU A 66 1.66 18.04 -8.28
C LEU A 66 0.47 18.32 -9.19
N PRO A 67 0.69 18.97 -10.34
CA PRO A 67 -0.38 19.39 -11.24
C PRO A 67 -1.19 18.18 -11.72
N GLY A 68 -2.51 18.31 -11.65
CA GLY A 68 -3.44 17.23 -12.02
C GLY A 68 -3.73 16.22 -10.93
N TYR A 69 -3.21 16.42 -9.71
CA TYR A 69 -3.51 15.55 -8.56
C TYR A 69 -4.22 16.30 -7.45
N TYR A 70 -5.28 15.69 -6.93
CA TYR A 70 -5.92 16.03 -5.67
C TYR A 70 -5.13 15.41 -4.53
N GLN A 71 -4.84 16.18 -3.47
CA GLN A 71 -3.98 15.76 -2.37
C GLN A 71 -4.81 15.60 -1.10
N TYR A 72 -4.67 14.44 -0.43
CA TYR A 72 -5.32 14.10 0.83
C TYR A 72 -4.24 13.76 1.84
N TRP A 73 -4.25 14.42 3.01
CA TRP A 73 -3.22 14.32 4.02
C TRP A 73 -3.80 13.98 5.38
N ASN A 74 -3.22 13.01 6.07
CA ASN A 74 -3.53 12.72 7.47
C ASN A 74 -2.24 12.78 8.28
N TYR A 75 -2.19 13.69 9.25
CA TYR A 75 -1.01 13.99 10.06
C TYR A 75 -1.18 13.37 11.46
N ALA A 76 -0.07 12.86 12.02
CA ALA A 76 -0.05 12.51 13.42
C ALA A 76 -0.03 13.77 14.30
N GLU A 77 -0.63 13.71 15.48
CA GLU A 77 -0.52 14.78 16.49
C GLU A 77 0.95 14.97 16.91
N ARG A 78 1.67 13.86 17.05
CA ARG A 78 3.10 13.88 17.35
C ARG A 78 3.90 14.32 16.12
N LYS A 79 4.65 15.42 16.27
CA LYS A 79 5.51 15.95 15.20
C LYS A 79 6.61 14.96 14.77
N GLY A 80 6.84 14.88 13.46
CA GLY A 80 7.89 14.06 12.87
C GLY A 80 7.65 12.54 12.99
N TYR A 81 6.40 12.12 13.14
CA TYR A 81 6.02 10.72 13.36
C TYR A 81 4.87 10.32 12.43
N SER A 82 4.84 9.05 11.98
CA SER A 82 3.75 8.46 11.20
C SER A 82 3.24 9.37 10.06
N GLY A 83 1.94 9.46 9.86
CA GLY A 83 1.30 10.26 8.82
C GLY A 83 1.18 9.54 7.49
N THR A 84 0.06 9.73 6.80
CA THR A 84 -0.26 9.16 5.49
C THR A 84 -0.68 10.24 4.51
N ALA A 85 -0.58 9.96 3.21
CA ALA A 85 -1.11 10.82 2.16
C ALA A 85 -1.60 10.00 0.97
N ILE A 86 -2.56 10.53 0.20
CA ILE A 86 -2.97 10.01 -1.10
C ILE A 86 -2.97 11.16 -2.10
N PHE A 87 -2.34 10.94 -3.25
CA PHE A 87 -2.42 11.81 -4.43
C PHE A 87 -3.22 11.08 -5.50
N ALA A 88 -4.32 11.68 -5.98
CA ALA A 88 -5.24 11.05 -6.90
C ALA A 88 -5.52 11.94 -8.13
N LYS A 89 -5.47 11.40 -9.35
CA LYS A 89 -5.82 12.14 -10.59
C LYS A 89 -7.30 12.50 -10.66
N LYS A 90 -8.15 11.79 -9.90
CA LYS A 90 -9.59 12.07 -9.83
C LYS A 90 -9.99 12.43 -8.40
N PRO A 91 -10.87 13.43 -8.19
CA PRO A 91 -11.37 13.75 -6.87
C PRO A 91 -12.17 12.58 -6.31
N ALA A 92 -12.02 12.34 -4.99
CA ALA A 92 -12.88 11.40 -4.29
C ALA A 92 -14.30 11.98 -4.08
N LEU A 93 -15.29 11.11 -4.00
CA LEU A 93 -16.65 11.50 -3.58
C LEU A 93 -16.68 11.90 -2.11
N ASN A 94 -15.89 11.19 -1.29
CA ASN A 94 -15.70 11.48 0.12
C ASN A 94 -14.29 11.06 0.56
N ALA A 95 -13.76 11.72 1.59
CA ALA A 95 -12.49 11.38 2.22
C ALA A 95 -12.68 11.28 3.73
N THR A 96 -12.28 10.15 4.31
CA THR A 96 -12.32 9.88 5.75
C THR A 96 -10.91 9.69 6.27
N TYR A 97 -10.60 10.25 7.43
CA TYR A 97 -9.30 10.21 8.08
C TYR A 97 -9.43 9.45 9.40
N GLY A 98 -8.70 8.35 9.54
CA GLY A 98 -8.83 7.44 10.68
C GLY A 98 -10.00 6.46 10.54
N MET A 99 -10.31 5.77 11.63
CA MET A 99 -11.39 4.77 11.75
C MET A 99 -12.60 5.29 12.53
N GLY A 100 -12.55 6.52 13.03
CA GLY A 100 -13.55 7.09 13.92
C GLY A 100 -13.38 6.60 15.37
N ILE A 101 -12.17 6.23 15.77
CA ILE A 101 -11.81 5.74 17.10
C ILE A 101 -10.65 6.59 17.63
N ASP A 102 -10.92 7.49 18.55
CA ASP A 102 -9.99 8.51 19.02
C ASP A 102 -8.61 7.97 19.40
N ILE A 103 -8.56 6.86 20.14
CA ILE A 103 -7.29 6.24 20.58
C ILE A 103 -6.43 5.74 19.40
N HIS A 104 -7.04 5.46 18.24
CA HIS A 104 -6.36 4.92 17.06
C HIS A 104 -6.07 6.00 16.00
N ASP A 105 -6.76 7.14 16.07
CA ASP A 105 -6.73 8.13 15.00
C ASP A 105 -5.71 9.26 15.22
N THR A 106 -5.07 9.33 16.41
CA THR A 106 -4.07 10.35 16.76
C THR A 106 -2.76 10.26 15.98
N GLU A 107 -2.47 9.10 15.35
CA GLU A 107 -1.19 8.87 14.68
C GLU A 107 -1.25 9.03 13.14
N GLY A 108 -2.39 9.48 12.58
CA GLY A 108 -2.52 9.79 11.14
C GLY A 108 -2.26 8.59 10.22
N ARG A 109 -2.71 7.39 10.63
CA ARG A 109 -2.33 6.11 10.00
C ARG A 109 -3.19 5.69 8.83
N LEU A 110 -4.37 6.32 8.64
CA LEU A 110 -5.37 5.82 7.70
C LEU A 110 -6.07 6.95 6.97
N ILE A 111 -6.18 6.82 5.65
CA ILE A 111 -7.05 7.63 4.80
C ILE A 111 -7.91 6.68 3.99
N THR A 112 -9.21 6.92 3.92
CA THR A 112 -10.15 6.24 3.05
C THR A 112 -10.71 7.22 2.05
N LEU A 113 -10.54 6.96 0.76
CA LEU A 113 -11.17 7.68 -0.33
C LEU A 113 -12.33 6.87 -0.91
N GLU A 114 -13.49 7.49 -1.04
CA GLU A 114 -14.66 6.88 -1.66
C GLU A 114 -14.74 7.26 -3.14
N TYR A 115 -14.87 6.24 -3.99
CA TYR A 115 -15.21 6.37 -5.40
C TYR A 115 -16.55 5.69 -5.70
N SER A 116 -17.05 5.81 -6.93
CA SER A 116 -18.34 5.23 -7.32
C SER A 116 -18.39 3.72 -7.18
N ASP A 117 -17.28 3.04 -7.45
CA ASP A 117 -17.19 1.59 -7.62
C ASP A 117 -16.23 0.89 -6.64
N PHE A 118 -15.50 1.64 -5.80
CA PHE A 118 -14.65 1.09 -4.74
C PHE A 118 -14.32 2.13 -3.66
N PHE A 119 -13.83 1.63 -2.53
CA PHE A 119 -13.06 2.41 -1.55
C PHE A 119 -11.57 2.15 -1.72
N LEU A 120 -10.76 3.21 -1.67
CA LEU A 120 -9.30 3.13 -1.57
C LEU A 120 -8.87 3.50 -0.15
N VAL A 121 -8.23 2.55 0.53
CA VAL A 121 -7.73 2.73 1.90
C VAL A 121 -6.21 2.66 1.88
N THR A 122 -5.52 3.75 2.27
CA THR A 122 -4.10 3.67 2.60
C THR A 122 -3.91 3.51 4.09
N CYS A 123 -2.99 2.65 4.49
CA CYS A 123 -2.80 2.25 5.86
C CYS A 123 -1.31 2.19 6.23
N TYR A 124 -0.98 2.68 7.42
CA TYR A 124 0.31 2.44 8.08
C TYR A 124 0.05 1.77 9.43
N THR A 125 0.08 0.44 9.44
CA THR A 125 -0.19 -0.36 10.64
C THR A 125 0.84 -0.06 11.74
N PRO A 126 0.46 0.05 13.02
CA PRO A 126 1.40 0.23 14.12
C PRO A 126 2.46 -0.88 14.14
N ASN A 127 3.73 -0.53 14.30
CA ASN A 127 4.79 -1.50 14.53
C ASN A 127 4.79 -1.96 16.00
N SER A 128 4.97 -3.26 16.25
CA SER A 128 5.01 -3.83 17.59
C SER A 128 6.26 -3.45 18.39
N GLN A 129 7.26 -2.85 17.74
CA GLN A 129 8.54 -2.40 18.27
C GLN A 129 9.45 -3.55 18.82
N SER A 130 10.67 -3.18 19.19
CA SER A 130 11.60 -4.11 19.84
C SER A 130 11.00 -4.68 21.10
N GLU A 131 11.26 -5.95 21.36
CA GLU A 131 10.74 -6.67 22.53
C GLU A 131 9.19 -6.71 22.59
N LEU A 132 8.53 -6.45 21.45
CA LEU A 132 7.08 -6.48 21.28
C LEU A 132 6.33 -5.53 22.24
N LYS A 133 6.94 -4.39 22.62
CA LYS A 133 6.39 -3.44 23.61
C LYS A 133 5.01 -2.85 23.22
N ARG A 134 4.67 -2.86 21.94
CA ARG A 134 3.39 -2.38 21.42
C ARG A 134 2.54 -3.48 20.79
N LEU A 135 2.84 -4.75 21.02
CA LEU A 135 2.10 -5.85 20.39
C LEU A 135 0.62 -5.81 20.76
N ASP A 136 0.29 -5.66 22.04
CA ASP A 136 -1.10 -5.63 22.51
C ASP A 136 -1.88 -4.49 21.85
N TYR A 137 -1.31 -3.27 21.82
CA TYR A 137 -1.91 -2.14 21.13
C TYR A 137 -2.08 -2.39 19.63
N ARG A 138 -1.08 -2.99 19.00
CA ARG A 138 -1.15 -3.35 17.59
C ARG A 138 -2.29 -4.31 17.31
N LEU A 139 -2.48 -5.33 18.10
CA LEU A 139 -3.55 -6.31 17.93
C LEU A 139 -4.93 -5.68 18.14
N GLU A 140 -5.06 -4.79 19.13
CA GLU A 140 -6.28 -4.00 19.33
C GLU A 140 -6.57 -3.12 18.11
N TRP A 141 -5.57 -2.43 17.58
CA TRP A 141 -5.68 -1.63 16.38
C TRP A 141 -6.08 -2.47 15.15
N GLU A 142 -5.49 -3.65 14.98
CA GLU A 142 -5.80 -4.57 13.86
C GLU A 142 -7.23 -5.14 13.97
N GLU A 143 -7.73 -5.39 15.17
CA GLU A 143 -9.14 -5.77 15.38
C GLU A 143 -10.10 -4.64 14.95
N ALA A 144 -9.79 -3.40 15.35
CA ALA A 144 -10.56 -2.24 14.94
C ALA A 144 -10.49 -2.03 13.42
N PHE A 145 -9.31 -2.18 12.82
CA PHE A 145 -9.11 -2.06 11.38
C PHE A 145 -9.85 -3.15 10.59
N TYR A 146 -9.82 -4.39 11.06
CA TYR A 146 -10.62 -5.46 10.48
C TYR A 146 -12.11 -5.12 10.45
N ASN A 147 -12.66 -4.68 11.58
CA ASN A 147 -14.08 -4.31 11.68
C ASN A 147 -14.41 -3.11 10.78
N TYR A 148 -13.52 -2.14 10.68
CA TYR A 148 -13.65 -0.99 9.78
C TYR A 148 -13.74 -1.44 8.31
N LEU A 149 -12.82 -2.29 7.86
CA LEU A 149 -12.79 -2.80 6.48
C LEU A 149 -14.04 -3.65 6.18
N GLU A 150 -14.49 -4.48 7.12
CA GLU A 150 -15.72 -5.26 6.95
C GLU A 150 -16.96 -4.36 6.76
N ASN A 151 -17.00 -3.22 7.45
CA ASN A 151 -18.09 -2.26 7.27
C ASN A 151 -18.04 -1.54 5.91
N LEU A 152 -16.86 -1.24 5.39
CA LEU A 152 -16.69 -0.71 4.03
C LEU A 152 -17.11 -1.74 2.98
N LYS A 153 -16.67 -3.00 3.11
CA LYS A 153 -17.01 -4.09 2.19
C LYS A 153 -18.51 -4.35 2.03
N LYS A 154 -19.32 -4.10 3.07
CA LYS A 154 -20.78 -4.21 2.98
C LYS A 154 -21.39 -3.20 1.99
N GLN A 155 -20.68 -2.15 1.65
CA GLN A 155 -21.17 -1.06 0.80
C GLN A 155 -20.62 -1.15 -0.61
N LYS A 156 -19.30 -1.33 -0.76
CA LYS A 156 -18.58 -1.38 -2.05
C LYS A 156 -17.32 -2.23 -1.92
N PRO A 157 -16.74 -2.71 -3.02
CA PRO A 157 -15.41 -3.29 -3.06
C PRO A 157 -14.36 -2.37 -2.43
N VAL A 158 -13.35 -2.95 -1.78
CA VAL A 158 -12.30 -2.22 -1.06
C VAL A 158 -10.93 -2.61 -1.60
N ILE A 159 -10.10 -1.60 -1.85
CA ILE A 159 -8.66 -1.74 -2.12
C ILE A 159 -7.93 -1.18 -0.90
N VAL A 160 -7.13 -1.99 -0.25
CA VAL A 160 -6.26 -1.57 0.86
C VAL A 160 -4.82 -1.58 0.39
N CYS A 161 -4.07 -0.54 0.69
CA CYS A 161 -2.63 -0.53 0.45
C CYS A 161 -1.86 0.06 1.62
N GLY A 162 -0.58 -0.25 1.68
CA GLY A 162 0.34 0.38 2.61
C GLY A 162 1.30 -0.58 3.29
N ASP A 163 2.01 -0.02 4.26
CA ASP A 163 2.89 -0.77 5.13
C ASP A 163 2.08 -1.42 6.26
N LEU A 164 1.84 -2.71 6.14
CA LEU A 164 1.12 -3.49 7.14
C LEU A 164 2.02 -3.97 8.29
N ASN A 165 3.32 -3.64 8.25
CA ASN A 165 4.30 -4.01 9.27
C ASN A 165 4.27 -5.51 9.63
N VAL A 166 3.97 -6.39 8.67
CA VAL A 166 3.96 -7.85 8.85
C VAL A 166 4.35 -8.57 7.57
N ALA A 167 5.28 -9.52 7.67
CA ALA A 167 5.52 -10.52 6.63
C ALA A 167 4.57 -11.70 6.88
N HIS A 168 3.69 -12.00 5.92
CA HIS A 168 2.61 -12.98 6.15
C HIS A 168 3.13 -14.41 6.23
N GLN A 169 3.92 -14.83 5.26
CA GLN A 169 4.40 -16.21 5.11
C GLN A 169 5.93 -16.27 5.22
N LYS A 170 6.46 -17.49 5.41
CA LYS A 170 7.92 -17.73 5.43
C LYS A 170 8.64 -17.24 4.18
N ILE A 171 7.97 -17.27 3.04
CA ILE A 171 8.47 -16.80 1.75
C ILE A 171 8.59 -15.26 1.69
N ASP A 172 7.93 -14.55 2.59
CA ASP A 172 7.86 -13.08 2.61
C ASP A 172 9.02 -12.41 3.37
N LEU A 173 9.97 -13.20 3.90
CA LEU A 173 11.18 -12.65 4.52
C LEU A 173 12.36 -13.60 4.39
N LYS A 174 13.58 -13.04 4.27
CA LYS A 174 14.80 -13.83 4.04
C LYS A 174 15.14 -14.76 5.20
N ASN A 175 15.12 -14.29 6.42
CA ASN A 175 15.62 -15.01 7.60
C ASN A 175 14.47 -15.39 8.56
N TRP A 176 13.43 -16.03 8.04
CA TRP A 176 12.21 -16.31 8.80
C TRP A 176 12.46 -17.14 10.08
N LYS A 177 13.44 -18.07 10.07
CA LYS A 177 13.71 -18.95 11.21
C LYS A 177 14.12 -18.18 12.47
N THR A 178 14.91 -17.13 12.31
CA THR A 178 15.44 -16.31 13.42
C THR A 178 14.48 -15.18 13.81
N ASN A 179 13.45 -14.91 13.00
CA ASN A 179 12.55 -13.78 13.20
C ASN A 179 11.15 -14.14 13.72
N GLN A 180 10.89 -15.41 14.07
CA GLN A 180 9.56 -15.90 14.47
C GLN A 180 8.95 -15.22 15.71
N LYS A 181 9.79 -14.56 16.52
CA LYS A 181 9.39 -13.83 17.73
C LYS A 181 9.69 -12.34 17.65
N ASN A 182 10.02 -11.85 16.45
CA ASN A 182 10.32 -10.44 16.25
C ASN A 182 9.09 -9.71 15.70
N ALA A 183 9.00 -8.41 16.00
CA ALA A 183 7.97 -7.53 15.44
C ALA A 183 7.91 -7.68 13.92
N GLY A 184 6.70 -7.80 13.37
CA GLY A 184 6.45 -8.02 11.95
C GLY A 184 6.45 -9.49 11.50
N PHE A 185 6.72 -10.45 12.40
CA PHE A 185 6.62 -11.88 12.05
C PHE A 185 6.19 -12.78 13.22
N THR A 186 5.57 -12.22 14.22
CA THR A 186 4.96 -13.03 15.30
C THR A 186 3.76 -13.82 14.78
N PRO A 187 3.40 -14.94 15.40
CA PRO A 187 2.20 -15.69 15.06
C PRO A 187 0.93 -14.82 15.09
N GLU A 188 0.82 -13.93 16.08
CA GLU A 188 -0.32 -13.06 16.32
C GLU A 188 -0.48 -12.04 15.18
N GLU A 189 0.58 -11.33 14.81
CA GLU A 189 0.57 -10.37 13.70
C GLU A 189 0.21 -11.05 12.37
N ARG A 190 0.76 -12.23 12.12
CA ARG A 190 0.46 -13.02 10.92
C ARG A 190 -0.97 -13.54 10.92
N ALA A 191 -1.51 -13.93 12.08
CA ALA A 191 -2.90 -14.36 12.21
C ALA A 191 -3.88 -13.23 11.90
N ALA A 192 -3.57 -11.99 12.29
CA ALA A 192 -4.40 -10.84 11.96
C ALA A 192 -4.49 -10.60 10.44
N LEU A 193 -3.36 -10.69 9.72
CA LEU A 193 -3.38 -10.61 8.25
C LEU A 193 -4.08 -11.82 7.61
N SER A 194 -3.87 -13.04 8.13
CA SER A 194 -4.60 -14.24 7.68
C SER A 194 -6.11 -14.04 7.80
N ARG A 195 -6.58 -13.45 8.90
CA ARG A 195 -8.00 -13.16 9.11
C ARG A 195 -8.58 -12.25 8.01
N LEU A 196 -7.86 -11.22 7.56
CA LEU A 196 -8.30 -10.38 6.43
C LEU A 196 -8.43 -11.22 5.14
N LEU A 197 -7.43 -12.06 4.85
CA LEU A 197 -7.43 -12.88 3.64
C LEU A 197 -8.53 -13.95 3.68
N ASP A 198 -8.71 -14.62 4.82
CA ASP A 198 -9.75 -15.65 5.01
C ASP A 198 -11.16 -15.06 4.93
N ASN A 199 -11.32 -13.79 5.24
CA ASN A 199 -12.59 -13.05 5.17
C ASN A 199 -12.76 -12.24 3.87
N GLY A 200 -12.14 -12.68 2.79
CA GLY A 200 -12.46 -12.23 1.43
C GLY A 200 -11.64 -11.05 0.93
N PHE A 201 -10.43 -10.86 1.46
CA PHE A 201 -9.39 -10.08 0.79
C PHE A 201 -8.42 -10.99 0.04
N VAL A 202 -7.80 -10.47 -1.01
CA VAL A 202 -6.79 -11.13 -1.84
C VAL A 202 -5.49 -10.34 -1.70
N ASP A 203 -4.39 -11.01 -1.32
CA ASP A 203 -3.03 -10.47 -1.47
C ASP A 203 -2.70 -10.45 -2.96
N THR A 204 -2.75 -9.28 -3.57
CA THR A 204 -2.68 -9.14 -5.03
C THR A 204 -1.33 -9.60 -5.60
N PHE A 205 -0.22 -9.39 -4.87
CA PHE A 205 1.08 -9.90 -5.30
C PHE A 205 1.12 -11.42 -5.26
N ARG A 206 0.65 -12.06 -4.19
CA ARG A 206 0.59 -13.52 -4.08
C ARG A 206 -0.45 -14.16 -5.00
N TYR A 207 -1.45 -13.43 -5.42
CA TYR A 207 -2.39 -13.86 -6.46
C TYR A 207 -1.70 -14.12 -7.80
N PHE A 208 -0.83 -13.20 -8.24
CA PHE A 208 -0.08 -13.34 -9.49
C PHE A 208 1.20 -14.17 -9.33
N TYR A 209 1.86 -14.08 -8.18
CA TYR A 209 3.18 -14.65 -7.93
C TYR A 209 3.21 -15.50 -6.66
N PRO A 210 2.42 -16.60 -6.59
CA PRO A 210 2.19 -17.36 -5.36
C PRO A 210 3.45 -18.00 -4.77
N THR A 211 4.44 -18.32 -5.61
CA THR A 211 5.67 -19.04 -5.22
C THR A 211 6.96 -18.23 -5.44
N GLN A 212 6.83 -16.96 -5.85
CA GLN A 212 8.01 -16.15 -6.13
C GLN A 212 8.73 -15.77 -4.82
N GLU A 213 9.96 -16.25 -4.66
CA GLU A 213 10.84 -15.98 -3.53
C GLU A 213 11.76 -14.78 -3.78
N GLY A 214 12.29 -14.21 -2.70
CA GLY A 214 13.34 -13.20 -2.77
C GLY A 214 12.88 -11.83 -3.26
N VAL A 215 11.58 -11.58 -3.33
CA VAL A 215 11.01 -10.28 -3.66
C VAL A 215 10.47 -9.66 -2.38
N TYR A 216 11.07 -8.57 -1.96
CA TYR A 216 10.78 -7.88 -0.72
C TYR A 216 10.48 -6.41 -0.98
N SER A 217 9.83 -5.74 -0.02
CA SER A 217 9.49 -4.32 -0.11
C SER A 217 10.26 -3.46 0.89
N TRP A 218 10.85 -4.05 1.91
CA TRP A 218 11.60 -3.36 2.96
C TRP A 218 12.93 -4.04 3.28
N TRP A 219 13.96 -3.23 3.59
CA TRP A 219 15.29 -3.68 4.03
C TRP A 219 15.82 -2.75 5.12
N ASN A 220 16.28 -3.33 6.21
CA ASN A 220 16.94 -2.54 7.26
C ASN A 220 18.14 -1.78 6.68
N TYR A 221 18.35 -0.53 7.09
CA TYR A 221 19.53 0.26 6.69
C TYR A 221 20.86 -0.34 7.16
N ARG A 222 20.84 -1.18 8.20
CA ARG A 222 22.05 -1.81 8.75
C ARG A 222 22.48 -3.02 7.94
N PHE A 223 23.75 -3.39 8.07
CA PHE A 223 24.32 -4.64 7.54
C PHE A 223 24.24 -4.81 6.02
N ASN A 224 24.15 -3.71 5.25
CA ASN A 224 23.93 -3.77 3.80
C ASN A 224 22.76 -4.66 3.38
N SER A 225 21.69 -4.67 4.17
CA SER A 225 20.58 -5.62 4.01
C SER A 225 19.97 -5.58 2.61
N ARG A 226 19.82 -4.40 2.01
CA ARG A 226 19.26 -4.28 0.65
C ARG A 226 20.21 -4.87 -0.41
N LYS A 227 21.53 -4.61 -0.30
CA LYS A 227 22.54 -5.18 -1.20
C LYS A 227 22.58 -6.70 -1.12
N ASN A 228 22.40 -7.28 0.08
CA ASN A 228 22.40 -8.71 0.34
C ASN A 228 21.02 -9.35 0.13
N ASN A 229 20.03 -8.55 -0.27
CA ASN A 229 18.62 -8.92 -0.36
C ASN A 229 18.08 -9.63 0.91
N ALA A 230 18.51 -9.16 2.10
CA ALA A 230 18.00 -9.61 3.39
C ALA A 230 16.79 -8.74 3.79
N GLY A 231 15.71 -8.88 3.02
CA GLY A 231 14.51 -8.05 3.09
C GLY A 231 13.28 -8.78 3.63
N TRP A 232 12.21 -8.00 3.76
CA TRP A 232 10.87 -8.39 4.16
C TRP A 232 9.85 -7.81 3.21
N ARG A 233 8.81 -8.54 2.86
CA ARG A 233 7.63 -8.04 2.15
C ARG A 233 6.58 -7.68 3.19
N ILE A 234 6.46 -6.40 3.49
CA ILE A 234 5.55 -5.85 4.50
C ILE A 234 4.63 -4.76 3.96
N ASP A 235 4.85 -4.33 2.72
CA ASP A 235 3.98 -3.44 1.98
C ASP A 235 3.09 -4.25 1.03
N TYR A 236 1.80 -3.94 1.00
CA TYR A 236 0.79 -4.72 0.31
C TYR A 236 -0.17 -3.87 -0.50
N PHE A 237 -0.75 -4.51 -1.51
CA PHE A 237 -2.10 -4.25 -1.99
C PHE A 237 -2.97 -5.45 -1.66
N LEU A 238 -4.03 -5.22 -0.89
CA LEU A 238 -5.11 -6.18 -0.67
C LEU A 238 -6.36 -5.68 -1.39
N ALA A 239 -7.00 -6.53 -2.16
CA ALA A 239 -8.25 -6.22 -2.82
C ALA A 239 -9.37 -7.12 -2.30
N SER A 240 -10.57 -6.58 -2.08
CA SER A 240 -11.72 -7.44 -1.80
C SER A 240 -11.97 -8.39 -2.98
N LYS A 241 -12.39 -9.61 -2.69
CA LYS A 241 -12.53 -10.70 -3.66
C LYS A 241 -13.39 -10.35 -4.87
N ASP A 242 -14.35 -9.46 -4.70
CA ASP A 242 -15.20 -8.97 -5.79
C ASP A 242 -14.41 -8.24 -6.90
N LEU A 243 -13.21 -7.73 -6.57
CA LEU A 243 -12.30 -7.09 -7.54
C LEU A 243 -11.36 -8.09 -8.24
N GLU A 244 -11.33 -9.36 -7.83
CA GLU A 244 -10.44 -10.38 -8.42
C GLU A 244 -10.52 -10.45 -9.95
N PRO A 245 -11.71 -10.42 -10.60
CA PRO A 245 -11.82 -10.41 -12.07
C PRO A 245 -11.25 -9.15 -12.74
N ARG A 246 -11.06 -8.07 -11.98
CA ARG A 246 -10.51 -6.80 -12.46
C ARG A 246 -9.00 -6.69 -12.26
N LEU A 247 -8.39 -7.55 -11.44
CA LEU A 247 -6.94 -7.55 -11.22
C LEU A 247 -6.23 -7.78 -12.57
N ALA A 248 -5.23 -6.96 -12.86
CA ALA A 248 -4.45 -7.04 -14.10
C ALA A 248 -3.00 -7.42 -13.86
N ASP A 249 -2.35 -6.81 -12.86
CA ASP A 249 -0.98 -7.13 -12.44
C ASP A 249 -0.71 -6.56 -11.03
N ALA A 250 0.35 -7.04 -10.39
CA ALA A 250 0.89 -6.47 -9.15
C ALA A 250 2.42 -6.53 -9.18
N LYS A 251 3.10 -5.44 -8.76
CA LYS A 251 4.56 -5.34 -8.83
C LYS A 251 5.16 -4.84 -7.53
N ILE A 252 6.42 -5.16 -7.31
CA ILE A 252 7.26 -4.62 -6.25
C ILE A 252 8.50 -4.04 -6.93
N HIS A 253 8.68 -2.72 -6.86
CA HIS A 253 9.73 -1.99 -7.57
C HIS A 253 11.04 -1.99 -6.77
N THR A 254 11.67 -3.17 -6.65
CA THR A 254 12.85 -3.40 -5.81
C THR A 254 14.07 -2.55 -6.19
N ASP A 255 14.13 -2.06 -7.41
CA ASP A 255 15.16 -1.21 -8.00
C ASP A 255 15.02 0.27 -7.64
N ILE A 256 13.81 0.72 -7.25
CA ILE A 256 13.57 2.10 -6.84
C ILE A 256 14.15 2.33 -5.44
N MET A 257 15.09 3.27 -5.36
CA MET A 257 15.81 3.65 -4.15
C MET A 257 15.21 4.93 -3.53
N GLY A 258 15.71 5.35 -2.36
CA GLY A 258 15.35 6.62 -1.71
C GLY A 258 14.83 6.43 -0.29
N SER A 259 14.05 5.39 -0.05
CA SER A 259 13.60 4.92 1.27
C SER A 259 14.19 3.55 1.58
N ASP A 260 14.05 3.07 2.81
CA ASP A 260 14.27 1.67 3.20
C ASP A 260 13.15 0.74 2.70
N HIS A 261 12.04 1.29 2.26
CA HIS A 261 11.03 0.59 1.46
C HIS A 261 11.18 0.93 -0.02
N CYS A 262 10.64 0.07 -0.89
CA CYS A 262 10.39 0.38 -2.28
C CYS A 262 8.89 0.48 -2.57
N PRO A 263 8.49 1.15 -3.67
CA PRO A 263 7.08 1.20 -4.06
C PRO A 263 6.52 -0.18 -4.39
N VAL A 264 5.25 -0.40 -4.09
CA VAL A 264 4.45 -1.51 -4.59
C VAL A 264 3.34 -0.99 -5.49
N GLU A 265 2.95 -1.77 -6.50
CA GLU A 265 2.01 -1.39 -7.56
C GLU A 265 0.89 -2.41 -7.67
N LEU A 266 -0.31 -1.91 -7.95
CA LEU A 266 -1.47 -2.68 -8.41
C LEU A 266 -2.01 -2.05 -9.70
N ASP A 267 -2.20 -2.88 -10.72
CA ASP A 267 -2.94 -2.52 -11.94
C ASP A 267 -4.33 -3.16 -11.92
N LEU A 268 -5.38 -2.33 -12.14
CA LEU A 268 -6.78 -2.74 -12.13
C LEU A 268 -7.46 -2.37 -13.46
N LYS A 269 -8.27 -3.31 -14.02
CA LYS A 269 -9.09 -3.08 -15.23
C LYS A 269 -10.29 -2.21 -14.93
#